data_8c7e9fbc5dc2819cc65b110656e5c91c
#
_entry.id   8c7e9fbc5dc2819cc65b110656e5c91c
#
_cell.length_a   1.000
_cell.length_b   1.000
_cell.length_c   1.000
_cell.angle_alpha   90.00
_cell.angle_beta   90.00
_cell.angle_gamma   90.00
#
_symmetry.space_group_name_H-M   'P 1'
#
loop_
_entity.id
_entity.type
_entity.pdbx_description
1 polymer ?
#
loop_
_entity_poly.entity_id
_entity_poly.type
_entity_poly.pdbx_seq_one_letter_code
_entity_poly.pdbx_strand_id
1 'polypeptide(L)'
;MIIFQQLDEYLNKEFSADLWSDDTVIYAIDLVQKMTSTDWDSLKSCWCDRPKEWQYRCAEIISDADSQQVIPLLLEMLQTPDDELTITAADSLRSIGVAEQNVYLNQDVLKRLQMLSQNSSIARIIVNELLKQLQVRL
;
A
#
# COMPACT_ATOMS: atom_id res chain seq x y z
N MET A 1 -3.52 19.85 -4.03
CA MET A 1 -2.97 19.63 -5.38
C MET A 1 -1.46 19.74 -5.39
N ILE A 2 -0.92 20.80 -4.78
CA ILE A 2 0.53 21.04 -4.80
C ILE A 2 1.32 19.89 -4.15
N ILE A 3 0.84 19.40 -3.01
CA ILE A 3 1.53 18.33 -2.30
C ILE A 3 1.51 17.02 -3.12
N PHE A 4 0.36 16.66 -3.67
CA PHE A 4 0.29 15.45 -4.51
C PHE A 4 1.20 15.57 -5.72
N GLN A 5 1.26 16.75 -6.34
CA GLN A 5 2.12 16.99 -7.49
C GLN A 5 3.59 16.74 -7.14
N GLN A 6 4.03 17.21 -5.97
CA GLN A 6 5.39 16.97 -5.48
C GLN A 6 5.63 15.48 -5.25
N LEU A 7 4.66 14.79 -4.64
CA LEU A 7 4.76 13.37 -4.41
C LEU A 7 4.83 12.59 -5.72
N ASP A 8 3.96 12.94 -6.67
CA ASP A 8 3.90 12.28 -7.96
C ASP A 8 5.24 12.37 -8.69
N GLU A 9 5.82 13.56 -8.75
CA GLU A 9 7.13 13.76 -9.37
C GLU A 9 8.22 12.98 -8.64
N TYR A 10 8.16 12.96 -7.31
CA TYR A 10 9.16 12.29 -6.49
C TYR A 10 9.12 10.77 -6.68
N LEU A 11 7.92 10.19 -6.71
CA LEU A 11 7.76 8.74 -6.90
C LEU A 11 8.12 8.29 -8.31
N ASN A 12 8.11 9.20 -9.28
CA ASN A 12 8.51 8.90 -10.66
C ASN A 12 10.03 8.95 -10.88
N LYS A 13 10.79 9.43 -9.92
CA LYS A 13 12.25 9.51 -10.08
C LYS A 13 12.85 8.11 -10.10
N GLU A 14 13.96 7.99 -10.83
CA GLU A 14 14.75 6.77 -10.81
C GLU A 14 15.60 6.73 -9.55
N PHE A 15 15.34 5.75 -8.71
CA PHE A 15 16.16 5.50 -7.53
C PHE A 15 16.75 4.10 -7.63
N SER A 16 18.01 3.95 -7.24
CA SER A 16 18.52 2.62 -6.98
C SER A 16 17.83 2.04 -5.73
N ALA A 17 17.89 0.73 -5.56
CA ALA A 17 17.29 0.08 -4.39
C ALA A 17 17.84 0.69 -3.09
N ASP A 18 19.12 1.02 -3.06
CA ASP A 18 19.75 1.61 -1.89
C ASP A 18 19.27 3.04 -1.63
N LEU A 19 18.97 3.79 -2.70
CA LEU A 19 18.49 5.17 -2.57
C LEU A 19 17.02 5.24 -2.21
N TRP A 20 16.23 4.20 -2.48
CA TRP A 20 14.83 4.16 -2.09
C TRP A 20 14.65 3.64 -0.66
N SER A 21 15.60 3.72 0.16
CA SER A 21 15.49 3.41 1.58
C SER A 21 15.95 4.61 2.38
N ASP A 22 15.75 4.57 3.67
CA ASP A 22 16.25 5.61 4.57
C ASP A 22 15.72 7.01 4.20
N ASP A 23 16.59 7.92 3.78
CA ASP A 23 16.26 9.34 3.63
C ASP A 23 15.22 9.61 2.54
N THR A 24 15.24 8.85 1.44
CA THR A 24 14.30 9.07 0.33
C THR A 24 12.88 8.67 0.72
N VAL A 25 12.73 7.58 1.45
CA VAL A 25 11.43 7.13 1.96
C VAL A 25 10.88 8.13 2.98
N ILE A 26 11.72 8.64 3.86
CA ILE A 26 11.32 9.62 4.89
C ILE A 26 10.75 10.88 4.23
N TYR A 27 11.37 11.37 3.17
CA TYR A 27 10.84 12.55 2.46
C TYR A 27 9.47 12.28 1.85
N ALA A 28 9.30 11.10 1.22
CA ALA A 28 8.02 10.73 0.63
C ALA A 28 6.93 10.60 1.70
N ILE A 29 7.24 9.99 2.84
CA ILE A 29 6.31 9.87 3.96
C ILE A 29 5.90 11.24 4.47
N ASP A 30 6.84 12.17 4.59
CA ASP A 30 6.55 13.53 5.02
C ASP A 30 5.55 14.21 4.07
N LEU A 31 5.72 14.05 2.75
CA LEU A 31 4.77 14.60 1.78
C LEU A 31 3.39 13.99 1.96
N VAL A 32 3.30 12.68 2.10
CA VAL A 32 2.02 11.98 2.25
C VAL A 32 1.27 12.47 3.50
N GLN A 33 1.98 12.68 4.59
CA GLN A 33 1.37 13.13 5.84
C GLN A 33 0.82 14.55 5.75
N LYS A 34 1.30 15.34 4.80
CA LYS A 34 0.83 16.71 4.58
C LYS A 34 -0.29 16.81 3.55
N MET A 35 -0.69 15.71 2.92
CA MET A 35 -1.69 15.76 1.86
C MET A 35 -3.06 16.15 2.38
N THR A 36 -3.73 17.03 1.63
CA THR A 36 -5.10 17.46 1.90
C THR A 36 -6.09 16.48 1.25
N SER A 37 -7.39 16.65 1.53
CA SER A 37 -8.43 15.83 0.90
C SER A 37 -8.35 15.89 -0.62
N THR A 38 -8.07 17.07 -1.17
CA THR A 38 -7.93 17.24 -2.62
C THR A 38 -6.74 16.45 -3.16
N ASP A 39 -5.62 16.45 -2.43
CA ASP A 39 -4.46 15.66 -2.80
C ASP A 39 -4.77 14.17 -2.82
N TRP A 40 -5.50 13.67 -1.81
CA TRP A 40 -5.92 12.27 -1.77
C TRP A 40 -6.84 11.91 -2.92
N ASP A 41 -7.77 12.80 -3.28
CA ASP A 41 -8.65 12.57 -4.43
C ASP A 41 -7.84 12.46 -5.72
N SER A 42 -6.84 13.30 -5.89
CA SER A 42 -5.96 13.25 -7.05
C SER A 42 -5.20 11.92 -7.12
N LEU A 43 -4.64 11.49 -5.99
CA LEU A 43 -3.92 10.21 -5.94
C LEU A 43 -4.85 9.04 -6.28
N LYS A 44 -6.02 9.01 -5.68
CA LYS A 44 -7.00 7.92 -5.89
C LYS A 44 -7.45 7.83 -7.34
N SER A 45 -7.48 8.95 -8.06
CA SER A 45 -7.95 8.96 -9.44
C SER A 45 -6.89 8.55 -10.46
N CYS A 46 -5.62 8.55 -10.10
CA CYS A 46 -4.55 8.36 -11.09
C CYS A 46 -3.54 7.26 -10.78
N TRP A 47 -3.55 6.68 -9.57
CA TRP A 47 -2.51 5.73 -9.18
C TRP A 47 -2.43 4.51 -10.11
N CYS A 48 -3.56 4.05 -10.62
CA CYS A 48 -3.60 2.86 -11.49
C CYS A 48 -3.01 3.11 -12.87
N ASP A 49 -2.87 4.37 -13.27
CA ASP A 49 -2.26 4.75 -14.54
C ASP A 49 -0.76 4.99 -14.45
N ARG A 50 -0.20 4.87 -13.26
CA ARG A 50 1.22 5.13 -13.02
C ARG A 50 2.06 3.88 -13.27
N PRO A 51 3.38 4.05 -13.53
CA PRO A 51 4.27 2.89 -13.68
C PRO A 51 4.28 2.02 -12.43
N LYS A 52 4.62 0.73 -12.60
CA LYS A 52 4.62 -0.23 -11.49
C LYS A 52 5.51 0.21 -10.33
N GLU A 53 6.70 0.70 -10.61
CA GLU A 53 7.60 1.16 -9.54
C GLU A 53 6.98 2.28 -8.72
N TRP A 54 6.29 3.20 -9.37
CA TRP A 54 5.56 4.26 -8.70
C TRP A 54 4.49 3.67 -7.77
N GLN A 55 3.76 2.68 -8.28
CA GLN A 55 2.69 2.05 -7.50
C GLN A 55 3.23 1.32 -6.28
N TYR A 56 4.33 0.59 -6.41
CA TYR A 56 4.96 -0.10 -5.28
C TYR A 56 5.42 0.88 -4.21
N ARG A 57 6.09 1.94 -4.62
CA ARG A 57 6.57 2.98 -3.72
C ARG A 57 5.41 3.66 -3.00
N CYS A 58 4.34 3.97 -3.74
CA CYS A 58 3.15 4.57 -3.16
C CYS A 58 2.52 3.67 -2.11
N ALA A 59 2.30 2.39 -2.43
CA ALA A 59 1.69 1.44 -1.51
C ALA A 59 2.52 1.30 -0.22
N GLU A 60 3.83 1.40 -0.34
CA GLU A 60 4.74 1.27 0.81
C GLU A 60 4.63 2.47 1.75
N ILE A 61 4.61 3.69 1.21
CA ILE A 61 4.72 4.90 2.03
C ILE A 61 3.41 5.39 2.62
N ILE A 62 2.27 5.04 2.02
CA ILE A 62 0.99 5.59 2.47
C ILE A 62 0.51 5.01 3.79
N SER A 63 1.11 3.92 4.26
CA SER A 63 0.74 3.32 5.55
C SER A 63 0.97 4.26 6.74
N ASP A 64 1.80 5.27 6.58
CA ASP A 64 2.08 6.24 7.64
C ASP A 64 1.15 7.44 7.63
N ALA A 65 0.16 7.46 6.76
CA ALA A 65 -0.78 8.57 6.63
C ALA A 65 -2.12 8.24 7.30
N ASP A 66 -3.09 9.14 7.14
CA ASP A 66 -4.43 9.00 7.73
C ASP A 66 -5.11 7.71 7.26
N SER A 67 -5.39 6.82 8.18
CA SER A 67 -5.95 5.50 7.89
C SER A 67 -7.31 5.58 7.18
N GLN A 68 -8.11 6.62 7.44
CA GLN A 68 -9.40 6.79 6.76
C GLN A 68 -9.23 6.99 5.25
N GLN A 69 -8.15 7.62 4.84
CA GLN A 69 -7.84 7.81 3.42
C GLN A 69 -7.13 6.60 2.83
N VAL A 70 -6.26 5.98 3.60
CA VAL A 70 -5.31 4.98 3.11
C VAL A 70 -5.94 3.60 2.99
N ILE A 71 -6.74 3.17 3.97
CA ILE A 71 -7.29 1.82 3.99
C ILE A 71 -8.11 1.52 2.74
N PRO A 72 -9.07 2.37 2.32
CA PRO A 72 -9.81 2.09 1.09
C PRO A 72 -8.92 1.97 -0.14
N LEU A 73 -7.88 2.79 -0.21
CA LEU A 73 -6.94 2.77 -1.33
C LEU A 73 -6.14 1.47 -1.36
N LEU A 74 -5.62 1.05 -0.21
CA LEU A 74 -4.87 -0.21 -0.12
C LEU A 74 -5.76 -1.42 -0.45
N LEU A 75 -7.04 -1.37 -0.08
CA LEU A 75 -7.98 -2.43 -0.43
C LEU A 75 -8.18 -2.52 -1.95
N GLU A 76 -8.18 -1.40 -2.66
CA GLU A 76 -8.20 -1.40 -4.12
C GLU A 76 -6.92 -2.02 -4.68
N MET A 77 -5.78 -1.67 -4.11
CA MET A 77 -4.49 -2.19 -4.56
C MET A 77 -4.36 -3.70 -4.36
N LEU A 78 -5.01 -4.25 -3.33
CA LEU A 78 -5.05 -5.70 -3.14
C LEU A 78 -5.70 -6.44 -4.31
N GLN A 79 -6.57 -5.78 -5.05
CA GLN A 79 -7.33 -6.41 -6.12
C GLN A 79 -6.63 -6.34 -7.48
N THR A 80 -5.43 -5.78 -7.55
CA THR A 80 -4.69 -5.72 -8.80
C THR A 80 -4.15 -7.10 -9.19
N PRO A 81 -3.92 -7.35 -10.49
CA PRO A 81 -3.33 -8.62 -10.91
C PRO A 81 -1.83 -8.71 -10.62
N ASP A 82 -1.20 -7.65 -10.19
CA ASP A 82 0.24 -7.60 -9.90
C ASP A 82 0.50 -8.17 -8.51
N ASP A 83 1.18 -9.31 -8.43
CA ASP A 83 1.44 -10.02 -7.17
C ASP A 83 2.25 -9.18 -6.19
N GLU A 84 3.26 -8.47 -6.70
CA GLU A 84 4.12 -7.65 -5.85
C GLU A 84 3.34 -6.49 -5.22
N LEU A 85 2.48 -5.83 -6.00
CA LEU A 85 1.65 -4.76 -5.48
C LEU A 85 0.65 -5.29 -4.44
N THR A 86 0.07 -6.45 -4.70
CA THR A 86 -0.86 -7.08 -3.76
C THR A 86 -0.18 -7.35 -2.42
N ILE A 87 1.02 -7.92 -2.43
CA ILE A 87 1.76 -8.21 -1.19
C ILE A 87 2.20 -6.91 -0.51
N THR A 88 2.64 -5.91 -1.26
CA THR A 88 3.02 -4.63 -0.68
C THR A 88 1.83 -3.95 0.00
N ALA A 89 0.66 -3.98 -0.64
CA ALA A 89 -0.55 -3.42 -0.05
C ALA A 89 -0.98 -4.20 1.20
N ALA A 90 -0.85 -5.53 1.18
CA ALA A 90 -1.14 -6.36 2.35
C ALA A 90 -0.21 -6.02 3.51
N ASP A 91 1.07 -5.81 3.23
CA ASP A 91 2.05 -5.45 4.25
C ASP A 91 1.74 -4.08 4.85
N SER A 92 1.35 -3.12 4.03
CA SER A 92 0.96 -1.80 4.51
C SER A 92 -0.30 -1.85 5.37
N LEU A 93 -1.30 -2.65 5.00
CA LEU A 93 -2.49 -2.86 5.83
C LEU A 93 -2.12 -3.49 7.18
N ARG A 94 -1.24 -4.48 7.15
CA ARG A 94 -0.74 -5.12 8.36
C ARG A 94 -0.02 -4.10 9.25
N SER A 95 0.78 -3.25 8.68
CA SER A 95 1.53 -2.21 9.39
C SER A 95 0.62 -1.19 10.07
N ILE A 96 -0.47 -0.82 9.39
CA ILE A 96 -1.47 0.11 9.96
C ILE A 96 -2.16 -0.53 11.17
N GLY A 97 -2.37 -1.83 11.13
CA GLY A 97 -3.14 -2.53 12.14
C GLY A 97 -4.64 -2.37 11.92
N VAL A 98 -5.26 -3.35 11.26
CA VAL A 98 -6.66 -3.26 10.85
C VAL A 98 -7.61 -4.05 11.76
N ALA A 99 -7.11 -4.55 12.90
CA ALA A 99 -7.90 -5.40 13.79
C ALA A 99 -9.18 -4.73 14.28
N GLU A 100 -9.13 -3.43 14.54
CA GLU A 100 -10.26 -2.64 15.04
C GLU A 100 -10.90 -1.77 13.98
N GLN A 101 -10.44 -1.90 12.73
CA GLN A 101 -11.01 -1.21 11.60
C GLN A 101 -12.04 -2.14 10.94
N ASN A 102 -13.15 -1.63 10.52
CA ASN A 102 -14.21 -2.43 9.90
C ASN A 102 -13.83 -2.83 8.47
N VAL A 103 -12.75 -3.61 8.34
CA VAL A 103 -12.20 -4.02 7.05
C VAL A 103 -12.74 -5.41 6.68
N TYR A 104 -13.23 -5.53 5.45
CA TYR A 104 -13.76 -6.78 4.92
C TYR A 104 -13.05 -7.13 3.61
N LEU A 105 -12.61 -8.38 3.50
CA LEU A 105 -12.02 -8.91 2.26
C LEU A 105 -12.97 -9.94 1.66
N ASN A 106 -13.22 -9.82 0.35
CA ASN A 106 -14.04 -10.79 -0.34
C ASN A 106 -13.29 -12.11 -0.55
N GLN A 107 -14.02 -13.16 -0.94
CA GLN A 107 -13.44 -14.50 -1.08
C GLN A 107 -12.33 -14.57 -2.12
N ASP A 108 -12.46 -13.83 -3.22
CA ASP A 108 -11.45 -13.85 -4.27
C ASP A 108 -10.13 -13.28 -3.77
N VAL A 109 -10.18 -12.19 -3.02
CA VAL A 109 -8.98 -11.58 -2.42
C VAL A 109 -8.36 -12.54 -1.39
N LEU A 110 -9.18 -13.15 -0.54
CA LEU A 110 -8.69 -14.11 0.46
C LEU A 110 -7.99 -15.29 -0.20
N LYS A 111 -8.60 -15.87 -1.23
CA LYS A 111 -7.99 -16.99 -1.95
C LYS A 111 -6.65 -16.59 -2.57
N ARG A 112 -6.59 -15.42 -3.17
CA ARG A 112 -5.37 -14.94 -3.79
C ARG A 112 -4.26 -14.71 -2.76
N LEU A 113 -4.59 -14.13 -1.62
CA LEU A 113 -3.62 -13.93 -0.53
C LEU A 113 -3.09 -15.28 -0.04
N GLN A 114 -3.97 -16.27 0.11
CA GLN A 114 -3.55 -17.62 0.51
C GLN A 114 -2.59 -18.23 -0.50
N MET A 115 -2.85 -18.06 -1.80
CA MET A 115 -1.96 -18.53 -2.84
C MET A 115 -0.60 -17.82 -2.77
N LEU A 116 -0.62 -16.51 -2.62
CA LEU A 116 0.61 -15.72 -2.57
C LEU A 116 1.43 -16.02 -1.33
N SER A 117 0.80 -16.44 -0.23
CA SER A 117 1.49 -16.80 1.01
C SER A 117 2.42 -18.00 0.84
N GLN A 118 2.23 -18.78 -0.22
CA GLN A 118 3.07 -19.95 -0.52
C GLN A 118 4.32 -19.60 -1.32
N ASN A 119 4.42 -18.38 -1.84
CA ASN A 119 5.51 -17.98 -2.72
C ASN A 119 6.83 -17.72 -1.99
N SER A 120 6.77 -17.29 -0.74
CA SER A 120 7.97 -17.01 0.04
C SER A 120 7.63 -16.98 1.52
N SER A 121 8.66 -17.11 2.36
CA SER A 121 8.46 -17.02 3.81
C SER A 121 8.03 -15.61 4.24
N ILE A 122 8.51 -14.57 3.55
CA ILE A 122 8.11 -13.19 3.85
C ILE A 122 6.63 -12.99 3.51
N ALA A 123 6.19 -13.44 2.33
CA ALA A 123 4.79 -13.34 1.95
C ALA A 123 3.89 -14.09 2.93
N ARG A 124 4.33 -15.27 3.41
CA ARG A 124 3.57 -16.04 4.39
C ARG A 124 3.39 -15.27 5.68
N ILE A 125 4.45 -14.66 6.19
CA ILE A 125 4.37 -13.88 7.43
C ILE A 125 3.42 -12.69 7.27
N ILE A 126 3.53 -11.97 6.17
CA ILE A 126 2.68 -10.80 5.89
C ILE A 126 1.21 -11.20 5.84
N VAL A 127 0.89 -12.21 5.02
CA VAL A 127 -0.49 -12.63 4.82
C VAL A 127 -1.08 -13.20 6.11
N ASN A 128 -0.35 -14.07 6.81
CA ASN A 128 -0.85 -14.68 8.05
C ASN A 128 -1.12 -13.64 9.12
N GLU A 129 -0.23 -12.66 9.26
CA GLU A 129 -0.42 -11.60 10.25
C GLU A 129 -1.63 -10.71 9.89
N LEU A 130 -1.80 -10.37 8.61
CA LEU A 130 -2.95 -9.59 8.17
C LEU A 130 -4.25 -10.34 8.42
N LEU A 131 -4.31 -11.61 8.04
CA LEU A 131 -5.52 -12.42 8.24
C LEU A 131 -5.84 -12.61 9.72
N LYS A 132 -4.81 -12.71 10.56
CA LYS A 132 -4.98 -12.76 12.00
C LYS A 132 -5.62 -11.48 12.53
N GLN A 133 -5.16 -10.31 12.08
CA GLN A 133 -5.76 -9.03 12.45
C GLN A 133 -7.23 -8.95 12.06
N LEU A 134 -7.58 -9.52 10.91
CA LEU A 134 -8.95 -9.55 10.41
C LEU A 134 -9.78 -10.66 11.03
N GLN A 135 -9.19 -11.48 11.91
CA GLN A 135 -9.83 -12.63 12.56
C GLN A 135 -10.39 -13.63 11.54
N VAL A 136 -9.70 -13.76 10.42
CA VAL A 136 -10.06 -14.76 9.41
C VAL A 136 -9.44 -16.09 9.79
N ARG A 137 -10.28 -17.13 9.85
CA ARG A 137 -9.81 -18.49 10.09
C ARG A 137 -9.63 -19.19 8.75
N LEU A 138 -8.48 -19.76 8.57
CA LEU A 138 -8.15 -20.49 7.36
C LEU A 138 -8.34 -22.00 7.57
#